data_3bef1ba14806a3eb152924c2d38c3e54
#
_entry.id   3bef1ba14806a3eb152924c2d38c3e54
#
_cell.length_a   1.000
_cell.length_b   1.000
_cell.length_c   1.000
_cell.angle_alpha   90.00
_cell.angle_beta   90.00
_cell.angle_gamma   90.00
#
_symmetry.space_group_name_H-M   'P 1'
#
loop_
_entity.id
_entity.type
_entity.pdbx_description
1 polymer ?
#
loop_
_entity_poly.entity_id
_entity_poly.type
_entity_poly.pdbx_seq_one_letter_code
_entity_poly.pdbx_strand_id
1 'polypeptide(L)'
;LLDAFDQQYMVFQNIHRFRNISKFEIVLPNGGAWKQAEAICNYVNNLSEELVEPEELMSDFDLSIAALGRILKEYREILAEGNLMDFSSIQIETYHLLQDNAVILDELRSKITHIMVDEYQDTNFIQEQLIFLLAGENKNICVVGDDDQGLYRFRGATIRNILEFPQKFANGECRIIPLVINYRSNSGIVDFYNRWMDATDGAKFKFRWENFRYEKSIEPHEKSTLRSPAVVKLAGVDDVDEWHGNILRFIHELKVSGKLTDYNQVAFLFNSVKHPRVTALARFLEENHINVYSPRSDMFFQRDEIRLAL
;
A
#
# COMPACT_ATOMS: atom_id res chain seq x y z
N LEU A 1 -17.98 13.98 -1.53
CA LEU A 1 -16.84 13.10 -1.26
C LEU A 1 -15.73 13.43 -2.26
N LEU A 2 -14.53 13.64 -1.76
CA LEU A 2 -13.34 13.92 -2.58
C LEU A 2 -12.60 12.62 -2.88
N ASP A 3 -12.27 12.41 -4.15
CA ASP A 3 -11.24 11.44 -4.51
C ASP A 3 -9.83 12.04 -4.35
N ALA A 4 -8.80 11.27 -4.65
CA ALA A 4 -7.41 11.71 -4.47
C ALA A 4 -7.05 12.94 -5.34
N PHE A 5 -7.63 13.05 -6.54
CA PHE A 5 -7.41 14.19 -7.42
C PHE A 5 -8.18 15.42 -6.91
N ASP A 6 -9.46 15.25 -6.54
CA ASP A 6 -10.30 16.32 -6.02
C ASP A 6 -9.72 16.88 -4.71
N GLN A 7 -9.22 16.01 -3.82
CA GLN A 7 -8.52 16.39 -2.59
C GLN A 7 -7.30 17.28 -2.90
N GLN A 8 -6.44 16.82 -3.79
CA GLN A 8 -5.24 17.57 -4.18
C GLN A 8 -5.60 18.89 -4.87
N TYR A 9 -6.64 18.89 -5.71
CA TYR A 9 -7.11 20.10 -6.39
C TYR A 9 -7.70 21.12 -5.42
N MET A 10 -8.48 20.67 -4.45
CA MET A 10 -9.00 21.52 -3.38
C MET A 10 -7.86 22.17 -2.58
N VAL A 11 -6.85 21.41 -2.17
CA VAL A 11 -5.67 21.93 -1.48
C VAL A 11 -4.91 22.92 -2.36
N PHE A 12 -4.76 22.60 -3.65
CA PHE A 12 -4.11 23.49 -4.62
C PHE A 12 -4.84 24.84 -4.75
N GLN A 13 -6.16 24.84 -4.83
CA GLN A 13 -6.95 26.06 -4.88
C GLN A 13 -6.78 26.91 -3.61
N ASN A 14 -6.61 26.28 -2.47
CA ASN A 14 -6.46 26.92 -1.17
C ASN A 14 -4.99 27.07 -0.71
N ILE A 15 -4.01 26.84 -1.59
CA ILE A 15 -2.59 26.80 -1.23
C ILE A 15 -2.09 28.06 -0.54
N HIS A 16 -2.70 29.20 -0.82
CA HIS A 16 -2.38 30.48 -0.19
C HIS A 16 -2.66 30.47 1.33
N ARG A 17 -3.68 29.76 1.79
CA ARG A 17 -4.00 29.61 3.22
C ARG A 17 -2.88 28.87 3.94
N PHE A 18 -2.43 27.75 3.36
CA PHE A 18 -1.34 26.96 3.93
C PHE A 18 -0.01 27.72 3.93
N ARG A 19 0.30 28.48 2.87
CA ARG A 19 1.51 29.30 2.79
C ARG A 19 1.58 30.41 3.83
N ASN A 20 0.46 30.83 4.39
CA ASN A 20 0.40 31.80 5.47
C ASN A 20 0.70 31.19 6.85
N ILE A 21 0.79 29.85 6.95
CA ILE A 21 1.13 29.15 8.19
C ILE A 21 2.59 29.41 8.54
N SER A 22 2.85 29.81 9.78
CA SER A 22 4.20 30.01 10.28
C SER A 22 5.02 28.73 10.17
N LYS A 23 6.23 28.81 9.57
CA LYS A 23 7.15 27.71 9.36
C LYS A 23 6.70 26.68 8.32
N PHE A 24 5.76 27.02 7.46
CA PHE A 24 5.33 26.21 6.33
C PHE A 24 6.53 25.75 5.47
N GLU A 25 7.48 26.64 5.23
CA GLU A 25 8.66 26.39 4.39
C GLU A 25 9.64 25.34 4.95
N ILE A 26 9.55 25.03 6.26
CA ILE A 26 10.38 23.99 6.88
C ILE A 26 9.84 22.60 6.56
N VAL A 27 8.52 22.48 6.47
CA VAL A 27 7.83 21.18 6.34
C VAL A 27 7.66 20.79 4.87
N LEU A 28 7.47 21.75 3.99
CA LEU A 28 7.08 21.46 2.62
C LEU A 28 8.22 21.68 1.62
N PRO A 29 8.27 20.84 0.57
CA PRO A 29 9.33 20.93 -0.42
C PRO A 29 9.28 22.26 -1.17
N ASN A 30 10.44 22.77 -1.52
CA ASN A 30 10.54 23.84 -2.50
C ASN A 30 9.97 23.36 -3.83
N GLY A 31 8.99 24.07 -4.37
CA GLY A 31 8.35 23.67 -5.62
C GLY A 31 7.09 24.47 -5.94
N GLY A 32 6.49 24.14 -7.07
CA GLY A 32 5.22 24.72 -7.49
C GLY A 32 4.06 24.32 -6.57
N ALA A 33 2.98 25.11 -6.60
CA ALA A 33 1.80 24.93 -5.76
C ALA A 33 1.20 23.52 -5.82
N TRP A 34 1.22 22.89 -7.00
CA TRP A 34 0.70 21.52 -7.19
C TRP A 34 1.50 20.47 -6.41
N LYS A 35 2.84 20.58 -6.43
CA LYS A 35 3.71 19.67 -5.67
C LYS A 35 3.58 19.88 -4.16
N GLN A 36 3.36 21.12 -3.74
CA GLN A 36 3.08 21.43 -2.33
C GLN A 36 1.74 20.86 -1.91
N ALA A 37 0.70 20.95 -2.75
CA ALA A 37 -0.60 20.36 -2.49
C ALA A 37 -0.51 18.84 -2.33
N GLU A 38 0.23 18.16 -3.19
CA GLU A 38 0.50 16.71 -3.08
C GLU A 38 1.14 16.35 -1.73
N ALA A 39 2.15 17.12 -1.31
CA ALA A 39 2.82 16.88 -0.04
C ALA A 39 1.88 17.12 1.16
N ILE A 40 1.05 18.18 1.12
CA ILE A 40 0.03 18.45 2.14
C ILE A 40 -0.94 17.26 2.25
N CYS A 41 -1.51 16.79 1.11
CA CYS A 41 -2.41 15.64 1.10
C CYS A 41 -1.77 14.41 1.75
N ASN A 42 -0.51 14.12 1.42
CA ASN A 42 0.20 13.00 2.01
C ASN A 42 0.35 13.13 3.54
N TYR A 43 0.70 14.33 4.04
CA TYR A 43 0.83 14.56 5.47
C TYR A 43 -0.52 14.48 6.19
N VAL A 44 -1.55 15.15 5.70
CA VAL A 44 -2.86 15.15 6.36
C VAL A 44 -3.50 13.76 6.37
N ASN A 45 -3.35 12.99 5.30
CA ASN A 45 -3.85 11.62 5.26
C ASN A 45 -3.14 10.75 6.30
N ASN A 46 -1.80 10.77 6.34
CA ASN A 46 -1.04 9.98 7.30
C ASN A 46 -1.37 10.35 8.76
N LEU A 47 -1.46 11.65 9.07
CA LEU A 47 -1.79 12.11 10.42
C LEU A 47 -3.23 11.72 10.81
N SER A 48 -4.16 11.82 9.87
CA SER A 48 -5.55 11.44 10.04
C SER A 48 -5.71 9.93 10.27
N GLU A 49 -5.00 9.12 9.53
CA GLU A 49 -5.02 7.66 9.64
C GLU A 49 -4.39 7.15 10.95
N GLU A 50 -3.53 7.94 11.58
CA GLU A 50 -2.95 7.69 12.91
C GLU A 50 -3.78 8.34 14.05
N LEU A 51 -4.96 8.91 13.76
CA LEU A 51 -5.83 9.61 14.73
C LEU A 51 -5.12 10.74 15.48
N VAL A 52 -4.20 11.43 14.85
CA VAL A 52 -3.46 12.53 15.47
C VAL A 52 -4.33 13.78 15.48
N GLU A 53 -4.48 14.40 16.65
CA GLU A 53 -5.20 15.67 16.77
C GLU A 53 -4.28 16.86 16.51
N PRO A 54 -4.77 17.88 15.76
CA PRO A 54 -3.97 19.07 15.44
C PRO A 54 -3.36 19.75 16.67
N GLU A 55 -4.10 19.83 17.76
CA GLU A 55 -3.74 20.52 19.01
C GLU A 55 -2.55 19.87 19.68
N GLU A 56 -2.43 18.54 19.59
CA GLU A 56 -1.29 17.79 20.13
C GLU A 56 0.01 18.19 19.42
N LEU A 57 -0.01 18.22 18.09
CA LEU A 57 1.16 18.62 17.30
C LEU A 57 1.48 20.11 17.47
N MET A 58 0.46 20.97 17.54
CA MET A 58 0.65 22.42 17.67
C MET A 58 1.35 22.82 18.97
N SER A 59 1.27 21.98 20.00
CA SER A 59 1.92 22.18 21.30
C SER A 59 3.35 21.70 21.37
N ASP A 60 3.87 21.05 20.32
CA ASP A 60 5.23 20.51 20.29
C ASP A 60 6.30 21.60 20.21
N PHE A 61 7.46 21.36 20.86
CA PHE A 61 8.62 22.25 20.84
C PHE A 61 9.32 22.29 19.47
N ASP A 62 9.21 21.22 18.67
CA ASP A 62 9.70 21.20 17.30
C ASP A 62 8.75 22.01 16.40
N LEU A 63 9.32 23.09 15.85
CA LEU A 63 8.55 24.02 15.00
C LEU A 63 8.02 23.35 13.72
N SER A 64 8.66 22.29 13.24
CA SER A 64 8.19 21.54 12.09
C SER A 64 6.98 20.69 12.45
N ILE A 65 6.97 20.05 13.61
CA ILE A 65 5.83 19.30 14.13
C ILE A 65 4.65 20.25 14.40
N ALA A 66 4.93 21.37 15.06
CA ALA A 66 3.88 22.38 15.30
C ALA A 66 3.30 22.98 14.00
N ALA A 67 4.10 23.10 12.94
CA ALA A 67 3.62 23.54 11.64
C ALA A 67 2.73 22.48 10.97
N LEU A 68 3.06 21.19 11.09
CA LEU A 68 2.20 20.09 10.64
C LEU A 68 0.84 20.10 11.31
N GLY A 69 0.79 20.36 12.63
CA GLY A 69 -0.48 20.50 13.35
C GLY A 69 -1.35 21.65 12.80
N ARG A 70 -0.73 22.79 12.50
CA ARG A 70 -1.46 23.93 11.87
C ARG A 70 -1.93 23.60 10.47
N ILE A 71 -1.16 22.86 9.68
CA ILE A 71 -1.54 22.41 8.34
C ILE A 71 -2.74 21.46 8.43
N LEU A 72 -2.73 20.50 9.36
CA LEU A 72 -3.84 19.59 9.58
C LEU A 72 -5.11 20.32 10.00
N LYS A 73 -4.99 21.31 10.91
CA LYS A 73 -6.10 22.15 11.34
C LYS A 73 -6.70 22.93 10.18
N GLU A 74 -5.88 23.65 9.43
CA GLU A 74 -6.30 24.42 8.26
C GLU A 74 -7.02 23.54 7.22
N TYR A 75 -6.49 22.32 7.01
CA TYR A 75 -7.10 21.34 6.11
C TYR A 75 -8.51 20.94 6.58
N ARG A 76 -8.68 20.62 7.87
CA ARG A 76 -9.98 20.27 8.46
C ARG A 76 -10.98 21.44 8.38
N GLU A 77 -10.51 22.68 8.56
CA GLU A 77 -11.33 23.88 8.41
C GLU A 77 -11.83 24.03 6.97
N ILE A 78 -10.98 23.82 5.96
CA ILE A 78 -11.38 23.89 4.55
C ILE A 78 -12.43 22.81 4.22
N LEU A 79 -12.25 21.57 4.71
CA LEU A 79 -13.26 20.52 4.54
C LEU A 79 -14.61 20.92 5.16
N ALA A 80 -14.58 21.45 6.38
CA ALA A 80 -15.78 21.86 7.10
C ALA A 80 -16.50 23.04 6.40
N GLU A 81 -15.76 24.07 5.97
CA GLU A 81 -16.30 25.21 5.22
C GLU A 81 -16.99 24.78 3.91
N GLY A 82 -16.40 23.79 3.23
CA GLY A 82 -16.92 23.26 1.97
C GLY A 82 -17.99 22.17 2.14
N ASN A 83 -18.28 21.74 3.37
CA ASN A 83 -19.07 20.54 3.66
C ASN A 83 -18.57 19.32 2.86
N LEU A 84 -17.26 19.13 2.87
CA LEU A 84 -16.54 18.11 2.10
C LEU A 84 -16.00 17.01 3.03
N MET A 85 -15.85 15.83 2.48
CA MET A 85 -15.20 14.69 3.13
C MET A 85 -14.28 14.00 2.15
N ASP A 86 -13.14 13.53 2.63
CA ASP A 86 -12.26 12.59 1.93
C ASP A 86 -12.31 11.20 2.56
N PHE A 87 -11.53 10.25 2.05
CA PHE A 87 -11.54 8.87 2.56
C PHE A 87 -11.02 8.75 4.00
N SER A 88 -10.06 9.59 4.41
CA SER A 88 -9.53 9.58 5.77
C SER A 88 -10.52 10.21 6.75
N SER A 89 -11.16 11.32 6.38
CA SER A 89 -12.17 11.99 7.22
C SER A 89 -13.41 11.13 7.45
N ILE A 90 -13.85 10.31 6.46
CA ILE A 90 -14.95 9.36 6.70
C ILE A 90 -14.61 8.38 7.83
N GLN A 91 -13.38 7.88 7.86
CA GLN A 91 -12.95 6.94 8.91
C GLN A 91 -12.92 7.63 10.28
N ILE A 92 -12.37 8.85 10.35
CA ILE A 92 -12.31 9.67 11.59
C ILE A 92 -13.70 9.96 12.11
N GLU A 93 -14.57 10.51 11.27
CA GLU A 93 -15.93 10.87 11.64
C GLU A 93 -16.74 9.64 12.07
N THR A 94 -16.53 8.51 11.41
CA THR A 94 -17.15 7.23 11.81
C THR A 94 -16.64 6.79 13.16
N TYR A 95 -15.33 6.89 13.42
CA TYR A 95 -14.75 6.52 14.71
C TYR A 95 -15.30 7.39 15.84
N HIS A 96 -15.31 8.71 15.69
CA HIS A 96 -15.85 9.64 16.69
C HIS A 96 -17.35 9.44 16.89
N LEU A 97 -18.13 9.29 15.79
CA LEU A 97 -19.56 9.02 15.89
C LEU A 97 -19.86 7.78 16.74
N LEU A 98 -19.12 6.71 16.53
CA LEU A 98 -19.32 5.47 17.28
C LEU A 98 -18.79 5.57 18.70
N GLN A 99 -17.72 6.30 18.95
CA GLN A 99 -17.16 6.49 20.28
C GLN A 99 -18.08 7.37 21.15
N ASP A 100 -18.65 8.42 20.56
CA ASP A 100 -19.47 9.40 21.28
C ASP A 100 -20.96 8.99 21.37
N ASN A 101 -21.38 7.99 20.59
CA ASN A 101 -22.79 7.57 20.53
C ASN A 101 -22.96 6.10 20.88
N ALA A 102 -23.06 5.83 22.18
CA ALA A 102 -23.22 4.47 22.70
C ALA A 102 -24.45 3.74 22.11
N VAL A 103 -25.54 4.45 21.83
CA VAL A 103 -26.76 3.85 21.29
C VAL A 103 -26.51 3.25 19.90
N ILE A 104 -25.84 4.00 19.02
CA ILE A 104 -25.48 3.52 17.67
C ILE A 104 -24.49 2.38 17.75
N LEU A 105 -23.48 2.52 18.61
CA LEU A 105 -22.46 1.50 18.80
C LEU A 105 -23.06 0.19 19.31
N ASP A 106 -23.92 0.23 20.31
CA ASP A 106 -24.58 -0.93 20.88
C ASP A 106 -25.52 -1.60 19.86
N GLU A 107 -26.24 -0.81 19.06
CA GLU A 107 -27.04 -1.35 17.96
C GLU A 107 -26.19 -2.11 16.95
N LEU A 108 -25.04 -1.57 16.54
CA LEU A 108 -24.12 -2.26 15.63
C LEU A 108 -23.54 -3.52 16.26
N ARG A 109 -23.07 -3.45 17.51
CA ARG A 109 -22.55 -4.60 18.25
C ARG A 109 -23.57 -5.71 18.41
N SER A 110 -24.85 -5.36 18.55
CA SER A 110 -25.93 -6.37 18.64
C SER A 110 -26.12 -7.16 17.35
N LYS A 111 -25.76 -6.57 16.21
CA LYS A 111 -25.87 -7.19 14.88
C LYS A 111 -24.59 -7.90 14.44
N ILE A 112 -23.43 -7.42 14.90
CA ILE A 112 -22.11 -7.94 14.51
C ILE A 112 -21.65 -8.91 15.58
N THR A 113 -21.73 -10.21 15.30
CA THR A 113 -21.32 -11.25 16.24
C THR A 113 -19.88 -11.73 16.00
N HIS A 114 -19.37 -11.59 14.79
CA HIS A 114 -18.03 -12.00 14.38
C HIS A 114 -17.45 -10.93 13.44
N ILE A 115 -16.17 -10.62 13.63
CA ILE A 115 -15.44 -9.75 12.72
C ILE A 115 -14.31 -10.57 12.10
N MET A 116 -14.27 -10.62 10.78
CA MET A 116 -13.21 -11.29 10.03
C MET A 116 -12.52 -10.28 9.12
N VAL A 117 -11.21 -10.15 9.24
CA VAL A 117 -10.42 -9.18 8.46
C VAL A 117 -9.34 -9.92 7.69
N ASP A 118 -9.37 -9.77 6.37
CA ASP A 118 -8.33 -10.28 5.47
C ASP A 118 -7.29 -9.20 5.20
N GLU A 119 -6.08 -9.61 4.80
CA GLU A 119 -4.93 -8.72 4.53
C GLU A 119 -4.66 -7.73 5.68
N TYR A 120 -4.72 -8.22 6.91
CA TYR A 120 -4.65 -7.37 8.11
C TYR A 120 -3.36 -6.55 8.20
N GLN A 121 -2.25 -6.98 7.60
CA GLN A 121 -1.00 -6.23 7.50
C GLN A 121 -1.14 -4.92 6.73
N ASP A 122 -2.20 -4.77 5.92
CA ASP A 122 -2.46 -3.57 5.12
C ASP A 122 -3.39 -2.57 5.81
N THR A 123 -3.83 -2.88 7.03
CA THR A 123 -4.67 -1.97 7.82
C THR A 123 -3.86 -0.81 8.38
N ASN A 124 -4.46 0.39 8.43
CA ASN A 124 -3.93 1.54 9.15
C ASN A 124 -4.45 1.57 10.61
N PHE A 125 -3.95 2.50 11.40
CA PHE A 125 -4.27 2.55 12.84
C PHE A 125 -5.77 2.79 13.11
N ILE A 126 -6.40 3.74 12.41
CA ILE A 126 -7.83 4.04 12.61
C ILE A 126 -8.74 2.86 12.23
N GLN A 127 -8.39 2.10 11.18
CA GLN A 127 -9.13 0.89 10.81
C GLN A 127 -9.05 -0.15 11.91
N GLU A 128 -7.88 -0.33 12.51
CA GLU A 128 -7.72 -1.22 13.66
C GLU A 128 -8.56 -0.73 14.84
N GLN A 129 -8.55 0.56 15.16
CA GLN A 129 -9.36 1.12 16.24
C GLN A 129 -10.87 0.90 16.00
N LEU A 130 -11.34 1.08 14.78
CA LEU A 130 -12.73 0.80 14.41
C LEU A 130 -13.10 -0.68 14.59
N ILE A 131 -12.20 -1.61 14.20
CA ILE A 131 -12.41 -3.05 14.38
C ILE A 131 -12.59 -3.38 15.87
N PHE A 132 -11.68 -2.89 16.72
CA PHE A 132 -11.75 -3.15 18.16
C PHE A 132 -12.95 -2.46 18.83
N LEU A 133 -13.29 -1.24 18.38
CA LEU A 133 -14.46 -0.52 18.85
C LEU A 133 -15.75 -1.32 18.57
N LEU A 134 -15.90 -1.85 17.36
CA LEU A 134 -17.05 -2.67 16.98
C LEU A 134 -17.08 -4.04 17.67
N ALA A 135 -15.93 -4.66 17.88
CA ALA A 135 -15.84 -5.97 18.54
C ALA A 135 -16.21 -5.89 20.03
N GLY A 136 -16.02 -4.74 20.67
CA GLY A 136 -16.30 -4.54 22.08
C GLY A 136 -15.50 -5.46 23.00
N GLU A 137 -16.07 -5.78 24.16
CA GLU A 137 -15.39 -6.63 25.18
C GLU A 137 -15.22 -8.08 24.74
N ASN A 138 -16.15 -8.60 23.95
CA ASN A 138 -16.13 -9.98 23.49
C ASN A 138 -14.97 -10.27 22.52
N LYS A 139 -14.44 -9.25 21.83
CA LYS A 139 -13.31 -9.34 20.90
C LYS A 139 -13.33 -10.57 20.00
N ASN A 140 -14.53 -10.93 19.49
CA ASN A 140 -14.67 -12.07 18.59
C ASN A 140 -14.17 -11.71 17.20
N ILE A 141 -12.86 -11.64 17.07
CA ILE A 141 -12.13 -11.15 15.89
C ILE A 141 -11.26 -12.28 15.34
N CYS A 142 -11.32 -12.49 14.04
CA CYS A 142 -10.40 -13.32 13.30
C CYS A 142 -9.68 -12.46 12.26
N VAL A 143 -8.36 -12.40 12.29
CA VAL A 143 -7.58 -11.70 11.29
C VAL A 143 -6.73 -12.68 10.49
N VAL A 144 -6.58 -12.43 9.20
CA VAL A 144 -5.70 -13.17 8.30
C VAL A 144 -4.73 -12.18 7.68
N GLY A 145 -3.45 -12.51 7.66
CA GLY A 145 -2.45 -11.64 7.08
C GLY A 145 -1.07 -12.28 7.07
N ASP A 146 -0.14 -11.60 6.43
CA ASP A 146 1.24 -12.02 6.29
C ASP A 146 2.17 -10.83 6.52
N ASP A 147 2.91 -10.85 7.62
CA ASP A 147 3.85 -9.79 7.99
C ASP A 147 4.98 -9.59 6.96
N ASP A 148 5.29 -10.59 6.14
CA ASP A 148 6.24 -10.45 5.03
C ASP A 148 5.64 -9.73 3.80
N GLN A 149 4.33 -9.51 3.75
CA GLN A 149 3.63 -8.82 2.67
C GLN A 149 3.27 -7.36 2.97
N GLY A 150 3.71 -6.80 4.08
CA GLY A 150 3.46 -5.40 4.48
C GLY A 150 4.10 -4.36 3.56
N LEU A 151 3.66 -4.29 2.30
CA LEU A 151 4.23 -3.43 1.26
C LEU A 151 3.57 -2.04 1.20
N TYR A 152 2.41 -1.85 1.83
CA TYR A 152 1.59 -0.64 1.69
C TYR A 152 1.82 0.41 2.76
N ARG A 153 2.99 0.40 3.42
CA ARG A 153 3.37 1.43 4.40
C ARG A 153 3.23 2.86 3.86
N PHE A 154 3.49 3.07 2.58
CA PHE A 154 3.34 4.38 1.93
C PHE A 154 1.88 4.84 1.78
N ARG A 155 0.91 3.97 2.12
CA ARG A 155 -0.53 4.25 2.19
C ARG A 155 -1.06 4.24 3.62
N GLY A 156 -0.21 4.49 4.62
CA GLY A 156 -0.61 4.48 6.01
C GLY A 156 -0.73 3.10 6.67
N ALA A 157 -0.57 1.99 5.91
CA ALA A 157 -0.57 0.66 6.50
C ALA A 157 0.55 0.52 7.55
N THR A 158 0.21 -0.01 8.70
CA THR A 158 1.17 -0.24 9.77
C THR A 158 1.30 -1.73 10.09
N ILE A 159 2.46 -2.29 9.75
CA ILE A 159 2.79 -3.69 10.06
C ILE A 159 2.74 -4.00 11.56
N ARG A 160 2.83 -2.97 12.40
CA ARG A 160 2.68 -3.09 13.85
C ARG A 160 1.33 -3.71 14.22
N ASN A 161 0.26 -3.40 13.48
CA ASN A 161 -1.07 -3.93 13.76
C ASN A 161 -1.06 -5.47 13.78
N ILE A 162 -0.49 -6.13 12.78
CA ILE A 162 -0.44 -7.59 12.74
C ILE A 162 0.56 -8.16 13.76
N LEU A 163 1.71 -7.52 13.95
CA LEU A 163 2.75 -8.01 14.86
C LEU A 163 2.35 -7.89 16.33
N GLU A 164 1.63 -6.84 16.70
CA GLU A 164 1.17 -6.57 18.06
C GLU A 164 -0.26 -7.09 18.32
N PHE A 165 -0.94 -7.64 17.30
CA PHE A 165 -2.32 -8.11 17.45
C PHE A 165 -2.53 -9.06 18.65
N PRO A 166 -1.68 -10.07 18.89
CA PRO A 166 -1.87 -10.96 20.04
C PRO A 166 -1.76 -10.25 21.39
N GLN A 167 -1.01 -9.16 21.48
CA GLN A 167 -0.79 -8.41 22.72
C GLN A 167 -2.03 -7.61 23.15
N LYS A 168 -2.99 -7.44 22.25
CA LYS A 168 -4.27 -6.75 22.51
C LYS A 168 -5.31 -7.62 23.24
N PHE A 169 -4.96 -8.87 23.50
CA PHE A 169 -5.79 -9.86 24.19
C PHE A 169 -5.11 -10.29 25.50
N ALA A 170 -5.91 -10.74 26.46
CA ALA A 170 -5.36 -11.36 27.66
C ALA A 170 -4.61 -12.66 27.30
N ASN A 171 -3.69 -13.06 28.18
CA ASN A 171 -2.88 -14.26 27.95
C ASN A 171 -3.75 -15.49 27.66
N GLY A 172 -3.54 -16.08 26.49
CA GLY A 172 -4.23 -17.31 26.06
C GLY A 172 -5.55 -17.09 25.31
N GLU A 173 -6.06 -15.88 25.20
CA GLU A 173 -7.28 -15.56 24.46
C GLU A 173 -7.04 -15.47 22.95
N CYS A 174 -5.87 -15.03 22.51
CA CYS A 174 -5.51 -14.99 21.09
C CYS A 174 -4.83 -16.28 20.66
N ARG A 175 -5.41 -16.98 19.69
CA ARG A 175 -4.83 -18.18 19.10
C ARG A 175 -4.20 -17.83 17.75
N ILE A 176 -2.90 -18.04 17.62
CA ILE A 176 -2.16 -17.92 16.36
C ILE A 176 -2.19 -19.26 15.64
N ILE A 177 -2.58 -19.27 14.37
CA ILE A 177 -2.62 -20.44 13.51
C ILE A 177 -1.73 -20.18 12.30
N PRO A 178 -0.49 -20.71 12.23
CA PRO A 178 0.37 -20.52 11.07
C PRO A 178 -0.13 -21.36 9.88
N LEU A 179 -0.28 -20.70 8.72
CA LEU A 179 -0.59 -21.35 7.44
C LEU A 179 0.70 -21.49 6.65
N VAL A 180 1.41 -22.59 6.86
CA VAL A 180 2.76 -22.79 6.30
C VAL A 180 2.77 -23.52 4.96
N ILE A 181 1.67 -24.15 4.53
CA ILE A 181 1.62 -24.89 3.27
C ILE A 181 1.20 -23.96 2.13
N ASN A 182 2.07 -23.80 1.14
CA ASN A 182 1.81 -23.02 -0.07
C ASN A 182 1.25 -23.89 -1.19
N TYR A 183 -0.01 -23.64 -1.56
CA TYR A 183 -0.72 -24.36 -2.64
C TYR A 183 -0.64 -23.64 -3.99
N ARG A 184 -0.11 -22.42 -4.03
CA ARG A 184 -0.11 -21.56 -5.21
C ARG A 184 1.15 -21.69 -6.04
N SER A 185 2.30 -21.70 -5.38
CA SER A 185 3.59 -21.50 -6.03
C SER A 185 4.40 -22.78 -6.19
N ASN A 186 5.18 -22.82 -7.29
CA ASN A 186 6.15 -23.89 -7.49
C ASN A 186 7.16 -23.96 -6.33
N SER A 187 7.60 -25.18 -5.97
CA SER A 187 8.53 -25.38 -4.86
C SER A 187 9.81 -24.57 -4.98
N GLY A 188 10.37 -24.39 -6.18
CA GLY A 188 11.56 -23.58 -6.38
C GLY A 188 11.35 -22.07 -6.12
N ILE A 189 10.12 -21.56 -6.27
CA ILE A 189 9.76 -20.19 -5.87
C ILE A 189 9.68 -20.10 -4.35
N VAL A 190 9.06 -21.09 -3.71
CA VAL A 190 8.94 -21.17 -2.25
C VAL A 190 10.33 -21.27 -1.61
N ASP A 191 11.22 -22.12 -2.15
CA ASP A 191 12.61 -22.26 -1.69
C ASP A 191 13.39 -20.95 -1.84
N PHE A 192 13.20 -20.25 -2.97
CA PHE A 192 13.83 -18.95 -3.18
C PHE A 192 13.33 -17.91 -2.17
N TYR A 193 12.02 -17.84 -1.94
CA TYR A 193 11.43 -16.94 -0.98
C TYR A 193 11.97 -17.17 0.44
N ASN A 194 11.96 -18.42 0.91
CA ASN A 194 12.48 -18.76 2.24
C ASN A 194 13.95 -18.31 2.37
N ARG A 195 14.81 -18.63 1.40
CA ARG A 195 16.22 -18.21 1.41
C ARG A 195 16.39 -16.70 1.36
N TRP A 196 15.50 -16.00 0.62
CA TRP A 196 15.53 -14.54 0.55
C TRP A 196 15.21 -13.92 1.89
N MET A 197 14.20 -14.43 2.59
CA MET A 197 13.77 -13.93 3.88
C MET A 197 14.74 -14.29 5.02
N ASP A 198 15.46 -15.41 4.90
CA ASP A 198 16.48 -15.85 5.86
C ASP A 198 17.87 -15.27 5.57
N ALA A 199 18.07 -14.59 4.44
CA ALA A 199 19.36 -14.05 4.03
C ALA A 199 19.78 -12.88 4.93
N THR A 200 20.39 -13.21 6.08
CA THR A 200 20.91 -12.25 7.06
C THR A 200 22.38 -11.90 6.81
N ASP A 201 23.14 -12.78 6.12
CA ASP A 201 24.56 -12.65 5.92
C ASP A 201 24.92 -11.88 4.64
N GLY A 202 25.59 -10.73 4.81
CA GLY A 202 26.21 -9.97 3.73
C GLY A 202 25.26 -9.13 2.87
N ALA A 203 23.97 -9.16 3.11
CA ALA A 203 23.03 -8.29 2.45
C ALA A 203 23.19 -6.84 2.91
N LYS A 204 23.24 -5.89 1.96
CA LYS A 204 23.21 -4.44 2.26
C LYS A 204 21.94 -4.03 3.02
N PHE A 205 20.95 -4.88 3.09
CA PHE A 205 19.68 -4.71 3.76
C PHE A 205 19.53 -5.78 4.84
N LYS A 206 19.96 -5.46 6.07
CA LYS A 206 19.46 -6.18 7.23
C LYS A 206 18.02 -5.73 7.46
N PHE A 207 17.10 -6.65 7.33
CA PHE A 207 15.75 -6.44 7.85
C PHE A 207 15.86 -6.34 9.36
N ARG A 208 15.70 -5.12 9.92
CA ARG A 208 15.84 -4.87 11.36
C ARG A 208 14.69 -5.45 12.19
N TRP A 209 13.73 -6.13 11.59
CA TRP A 209 12.59 -6.75 12.24
C TRP A 209 12.79 -8.23 12.61
N GLU A 210 14.02 -8.75 12.60
CA GLU A 210 14.32 -10.11 13.06
C GLU A 210 13.70 -10.44 14.43
N ASN A 211 13.52 -9.41 15.30
CA ASN A 211 12.89 -9.55 16.60
C ASN A 211 11.35 -9.43 16.60
N PHE A 212 10.75 -9.05 15.48
CA PHE A 212 9.31 -8.74 15.38
C PHE A 212 8.59 -9.59 14.34
N ARG A 213 9.32 -10.21 13.42
CA ARG A 213 8.75 -11.10 12.41
C ARG A 213 8.31 -12.42 13.05
N TYR A 214 7.16 -12.93 12.65
CA TYR A 214 6.77 -14.29 13.04
C TYR A 214 7.76 -15.31 12.43
N GLU A 215 8.26 -16.24 13.25
CA GLU A 215 9.07 -17.34 12.77
C GLU A 215 8.20 -18.27 11.90
N LYS A 216 8.55 -18.40 10.64
CA LYS A 216 7.83 -19.22 9.67
C LYS A 216 8.76 -19.75 8.60
N SER A 217 8.53 -20.99 8.19
CA SER A 217 9.11 -21.59 6.99
C SER A 217 7.96 -22.09 6.14
N ILE A 218 7.86 -21.60 4.94
CA ILE A 218 6.78 -21.97 4.02
C ILE A 218 7.15 -23.28 3.32
N GLU A 219 6.23 -24.22 3.31
CA GLU A 219 6.39 -25.52 2.65
C GLU A 219 5.55 -25.58 1.38
N PRO A 220 6.10 -26.05 0.26
CA PRO A 220 5.31 -26.26 -0.95
C PRO A 220 4.39 -27.46 -0.76
N HIS A 221 3.12 -27.35 -1.16
CA HIS A 221 2.18 -28.47 -1.16
C HIS A 221 2.67 -29.61 -2.06
N GLU A 222 3.18 -29.28 -3.24
CA GLU A 222 3.73 -30.26 -4.19
C GLU A 222 5.20 -29.96 -4.46
N LYS A 223 6.03 -30.99 -4.38
CA LYS A 223 7.43 -30.90 -4.81
C LYS A 223 7.49 -30.92 -6.33
N SER A 224 7.98 -29.83 -6.90
CA SER A 224 8.14 -29.73 -8.35
C SER A 224 9.22 -30.71 -8.84
N THR A 225 8.90 -31.37 -9.93
CA THR A 225 9.84 -32.19 -10.69
C THR A 225 10.55 -31.43 -11.83
N LEU A 226 10.39 -30.08 -11.87
CA LEU A 226 10.96 -29.26 -12.92
C LEU A 226 12.49 -29.35 -12.93
N ARG A 227 13.05 -29.63 -14.12
CA ARG A 227 14.50 -29.73 -14.36
C ARG A 227 15.20 -28.38 -14.52
N SER A 228 14.44 -27.31 -14.73
CA SER A 228 14.95 -25.94 -14.89
C SER A 228 14.73 -25.12 -13.61
N PRO A 229 15.61 -24.15 -13.30
CA PRO A 229 15.41 -23.30 -12.13
C PRO A 229 14.10 -22.52 -12.24
N ALA A 230 13.35 -22.45 -11.13
CA ALA A 230 12.09 -21.71 -11.07
C ALA A 230 12.33 -20.19 -10.99
N VAL A 231 13.49 -19.77 -10.49
CA VAL A 231 13.91 -18.38 -10.39
C VAL A 231 15.26 -18.21 -11.07
N VAL A 232 15.35 -17.23 -11.95
CA VAL A 232 16.57 -16.91 -12.72
C VAL A 232 16.89 -15.43 -12.55
N LYS A 233 18.15 -15.13 -12.24
CA LYS A 233 18.67 -13.77 -12.25
C LYS A 233 19.37 -13.53 -13.58
N LEU A 234 18.91 -12.55 -14.34
CA LEU A 234 19.60 -12.08 -15.53
C LEU A 234 20.49 -10.89 -15.19
N ALA A 235 21.68 -10.81 -15.81
CA ALA A 235 22.51 -9.63 -15.72
C ALA A 235 21.81 -8.47 -16.43
N GLY A 236 21.87 -7.28 -15.83
CA GLY A 236 21.40 -6.07 -16.48
C GLY A 236 22.28 -5.70 -17.68
N VAL A 237 21.66 -5.19 -18.73
CA VAL A 237 22.32 -4.53 -19.86
C VAL A 237 21.96 -3.05 -19.84
N ASP A 238 22.94 -2.21 -20.14
CA ASP A 238 22.75 -0.75 -20.13
C ASP A 238 21.98 -0.28 -21.37
N ASP A 239 22.12 -1.00 -22.48
CA ASP A 239 21.43 -0.72 -23.73
C ASP A 239 19.95 -1.14 -23.63
N VAL A 240 19.05 -0.17 -23.84
CA VAL A 240 17.60 -0.34 -23.72
C VAL A 240 17.06 -1.27 -24.81
N ASP A 241 17.57 -1.16 -26.03
CA ASP A 241 17.10 -1.94 -27.18
C ASP A 241 17.54 -3.40 -27.02
N GLU A 242 18.77 -3.63 -26.54
CA GLU A 242 19.25 -4.96 -26.20
C GLU A 242 18.40 -5.57 -25.06
N TRP A 243 18.06 -4.79 -24.05
CA TRP A 243 17.21 -5.24 -22.95
C TRP A 243 15.82 -5.67 -23.44
N HIS A 244 15.18 -4.83 -24.27
CA HIS A 244 13.90 -5.15 -24.89
C HIS A 244 13.97 -6.41 -25.74
N GLY A 245 15.01 -6.54 -26.59
CA GLY A 245 15.23 -7.72 -27.41
C GLY A 245 15.42 -9.00 -26.61
N ASN A 246 16.14 -8.92 -25.47
CA ASN A 246 16.34 -10.05 -24.59
C ASN A 246 15.03 -10.51 -23.93
N ILE A 247 14.16 -9.58 -23.50
CA ILE A 247 12.83 -9.89 -22.95
C ILE A 247 11.97 -10.56 -24.03
N LEU A 248 11.88 -10.02 -25.22
CA LEU A 248 11.09 -10.58 -26.30
C LEU A 248 11.55 -11.98 -26.68
N ARG A 249 12.87 -12.19 -26.79
CA ARG A 249 13.46 -13.50 -27.06
C ARG A 249 13.08 -14.51 -25.98
N PHE A 250 13.20 -14.14 -24.72
CA PHE A 250 12.83 -15.00 -23.60
C PHE A 250 11.35 -15.40 -23.61
N ILE A 251 10.44 -14.45 -23.90
CA ILE A 251 9.01 -14.75 -24.04
C ILE A 251 8.77 -15.73 -25.20
N HIS A 252 9.43 -15.51 -26.35
CA HIS A 252 9.31 -16.41 -27.49
C HIS A 252 9.86 -17.83 -27.19
N GLU A 253 10.98 -17.93 -26.48
CA GLU A 253 11.53 -19.24 -26.08
C GLU A 253 10.57 -19.99 -25.15
N LEU A 254 9.92 -19.28 -24.21
CA LEU A 254 8.88 -19.87 -23.36
C LEU A 254 7.68 -20.36 -24.20
N LYS A 255 7.27 -19.59 -25.20
CA LYS A 255 6.17 -19.94 -26.11
C LYS A 255 6.51 -21.16 -26.96
N VAL A 256 7.68 -21.19 -27.59
CA VAL A 256 8.14 -22.28 -28.45
C VAL A 256 8.37 -23.58 -27.66
N SER A 257 8.86 -23.46 -26.43
CA SER A 257 9.05 -24.63 -25.55
C SER A 257 7.75 -25.18 -24.95
N GLY A 258 6.60 -24.56 -25.21
CA GLY A 258 5.30 -24.94 -24.66
C GLY A 258 5.12 -24.62 -23.17
N LYS A 259 6.08 -23.92 -22.55
CA LYS A 259 5.97 -23.47 -21.16
C LYS A 259 5.00 -22.28 -21.01
N LEU A 260 4.81 -21.52 -22.06
CA LEU A 260 3.87 -20.40 -22.14
C LEU A 260 2.80 -20.72 -23.19
N THR A 261 1.58 -20.94 -22.76
CA THR A 261 0.44 -21.21 -23.66
C THR A 261 -0.30 -19.94 -24.04
N ASP A 262 -0.39 -18.98 -23.12
CA ASP A 262 -1.05 -17.69 -23.29
C ASP A 262 -0.19 -16.56 -22.75
N TYR A 263 -0.09 -15.43 -23.45
CA TYR A 263 0.63 -14.25 -22.99
C TYR A 263 0.06 -13.65 -21.69
N ASN A 264 -1.20 -13.88 -21.39
CA ASN A 264 -1.81 -13.50 -20.10
C ASN A 264 -1.16 -14.18 -18.87
N GLN A 265 -0.35 -15.21 -19.10
CA GLN A 265 0.45 -15.87 -18.05
C GLN A 265 1.73 -15.10 -17.68
N VAL A 266 2.06 -14.03 -18.43
CA VAL A 266 3.26 -13.21 -18.19
C VAL A 266 2.87 -11.91 -17.49
N ALA A 267 3.54 -11.62 -16.37
CA ALA A 267 3.39 -10.36 -15.67
C ALA A 267 4.75 -9.68 -15.48
N PHE A 268 4.80 -8.37 -15.70
CA PHE A 268 5.94 -7.53 -15.39
C PHE A 268 5.65 -6.69 -14.16
N LEU A 269 6.51 -6.75 -13.15
CA LEU A 269 6.37 -6.01 -11.91
C LEU A 269 7.40 -4.89 -11.85
N PHE A 270 6.94 -3.66 -11.65
CA PHE A 270 7.76 -2.46 -11.55
C PHE A 270 7.31 -1.59 -10.36
N ASN A 271 8.22 -0.83 -9.80
CA ASN A 271 7.88 0.17 -8.76
C ASN A 271 6.91 1.24 -9.28
N SER A 272 6.99 1.56 -10.57
CA SER A 272 6.09 2.50 -11.23
C SER A 272 5.91 2.13 -12.70
N VAL A 273 4.67 1.97 -13.12
CA VAL A 273 4.32 1.75 -14.53
C VAL A 273 4.42 3.03 -15.39
N LYS A 274 4.49 4.21 -14.74
CA LYS A 274 4.65 5.50 -15.42
C LYS A 274 6.12 5.83 -15.78
N HIS A 275 7.07 5.00 -15.35
CA HIS A 275 8.48 5.23 -15.65
C HIS A 275 8.73 5.10 -17.16
N PRO A 276 9.49 6.04 -17.80
CA PRO A 276 9.70 6.05 -19.26
C PRO A 276 10.21 4.72 -19.84
N ARG A 277 11.10 4.02 -19.13
CA ARG A 277 11.59 2.69 -19.56
C ARG A 277 10.49 1.62 -19.59
N VAL A 278 9.53 1.68 -18.66
CA VAL A 278 8.39 0.73 -18.61
C VAL A 278 7.42 1.02 -19.75
N THR A 279 7.13 2.29 -19.99
CA THR A 279 6.29 2.73 -21.12
C THR A 279 6.91 2.34 -22.47
N ALA A 280 8.24 2.49 -22.60
CA ALA A 280 8.97 2.09 -23.80
C ALA A 280 8.91 0.57 -24.01
N LEU A 281 9.07 -0.25 -22.95
CA LEU A 281 8.92 -1.70 -23.02
C LEU A 281 7.51 -2.10 -23.46
N ALA A 282 6.47 -1.49 -22.87
CA ALA A 282 5.10 -1.77 -23.25
C ALA A 282 4.85 -1.52 -24.74
N ARG A 283 5.27 -0.36 -25.25
CA ARG A 283 5.17 -0.02 -26.68
C ARG A 283 5.94 -1.00 -27.56
N PHE A 284 7.17 -1.34 -27.19
CA PHE A 284 7.99 -2.31 -27.92
C PHE A 284 7.33 -3.69 -28.02
N LEU A 285 6.69 -4.17 -26.94
CA LEU A 285 5.96 -5.44 -26.96
C LEU A 285 4.73 -5.37 -27.85
N GLU A 286 3.98 -4.26 -27.83
CA GLU A 286 2.81 -4.04 -28.69
C GLU A 286 3.21 -3.98 -30.18
N GLU A 287 4.30 -3.31 -30.53
CA GLU A 287 4.89 -3.30 -31.87
C GLU A 287 5.29 -4.69 -32.36
N ASN A 288 5.61 -5.62 -31.44
CA ASN A 288 5.91 -7.00 -31.71
C ASN A 288 4.69 -7.95 -31.51
N HIS A 289 3.47 -7.40 -31.62
CA HIS A 289 2.20 -8.13 -31.54
C HIS A 289 1.93 -8.86 -30.21
N ILE A 290 2.51 -8.37 -29.14
CA ILE A 290 2.20 -8.81 -27.76
C ILE A 290 1.43 -7.70 -27.08
N ASN A 291 0.12 -7.85 -26.96
CA ASN A 291 -0.74 -6.85 -26.31
C ASN A 291 -0.40 -6.72 -24.84
N VAL A 292 -0.24 -5.48 -24.35
CA VAL A 292 0.08 -5.16 -22.97
C VAL A 292 -1.10 -4.51 -22.29
N TYR A 293 -1.46 -5.02 -21.11
CA TYR A 293 -2.45 -4.40 -20.26
C TYR A 293 -1.78 -3.74 -19.05
N SER A 294 -1.99 -2.45 -18.87
CA SER A 294 -1.53 -1.71 -17.69
C SER A 294 -2.67 -0.85 -17.13
N PRO A 295 -3.26 -1.24 -15.98
CA PRO A 295 -4.47 -0.59 -15.45
C PRO A 295 -4.25 0.83 -14.93
N ARG A 296 -2.99 1.27 -14.78
CA ARG A 296 -2.60 2.60 -14.27
C ARG A 296 -1.75 3.40 -15.25
N SER A 297 -1.70 2.99 -16.52
CA SER A 297 -1.01 3.78 -17.53
C SER A 297 -1.91 4.92 -17.99
N ASP A 298 -1.35 6.14 -18.05
CA ASP A 298 -2.02 7.31 -18.65
C ASP A 298 -2.12 7.20 -20.19
N MET A 299 -1.85 6.01 -20.73
CA MET A 299 -1.79 5.77 -22.19
C MET A 299 -3.17 5.70 -22.86
N PHE A 300 -4.27 5.74 -22.11
CA PHE A 300 -5.61 5.71 -22.72
C PHE A 300 -5.78 6.81 -23.78
N PHE A 301 -5.47 8.05 -23.42
CA PHE A 301 -5.56 9.19 -24.35
C PHE A 301 -4.42 9.26 -25.39
N GLN A 302 -3.39 8.41 -25.26
CA GLN A 302 -2.28 8.32 -26.21
C GLN A 302 -2.49 7.22 -27.28
N ARG A 303 -3.51 6.39 -27.13
CA ARG A 303 -3.87 5.37 -28.12
C ARG A 303 -4.35 6.04 -29.39
N ASP A 304 -3.88 5.54 -30.52
CA ASP A 304 -4.22 6.15 -31.82
C ASP A 304 -5.71 6.18 -32.09
N GLU A 305 -6.44 5.13 -31.65
CA GLU A 305 -7.91 5.06 -31.79
C GLU A 305 -8.61 6.16 -31.00
N ILE A 306 -8.10 6.50 -29.82
CA ILE A 306 -8.65 7.56 -28.96
C ILE A 306 -8.27 8.94 -29.52
N ARG A 307 -7.00 9.11 -29.99
CA ARG A 307 -6.54 10.35 -30.61
C ARG A 307 -7.25 10.69 -31.92
N LEU A 308 -7.71 9.66 -32.65
CA LEU A 308 -8.50 9.84 -33.86
C LEU A 308 -9.98 10.14 -33.57
N ALA A 309 -10.46 9.81 -32.36
CA ALA A 309 -11.83 10.05 -31.91
C ALA A 309 -12.01 11.40 -31.21
N LEU A 310 -10.93 12.03 -30.74
CA LEU A 310 -10.88 13.35 -30.13
C LEU A 310 -10.50 14.41 -31.19
#